data_de01420a92c29d1f3d77d5b60bc0a0c2
#
_entry.id   de01420a92c29d1f3d77d5b60bc0a0c2
#
_cell.length_a   1.000
_cell.length_b   1.000
_cell.length_c   1.000
_cell.angle_alpha   90.00
_cell.angle_beta   90.00
_cell.angle_gamma   90.00
#
_symmetry.space_group_name_H-M   'P 1'
#
loop_
_entity.id
_entity.type
_entity.pdbx_description
1 polymer ?
#
loop_
_entity_poly.entity_id
_entity_poly.type
_entity_poly.pdbx_seq_one_letter_code
_entity_poly.pdbx_strand_id
1 'polypeptide(L)'
;NAMGLTAAPKYSVLHEINSDELDISLDEALNRALSNRADIKIALLRIDTLKKTIDLQKKGYLPVVSGNADYGYSGNDTDMYQSWSAGIFLSVPIFSGLSTKYAVDEARAELSVAMANEETLRQSIRMEVENAWLSWKEAFERIDTGRIIVRQAQEALELADGRYKTGVGNSIELTDALLNLNNAKLIHINAMSDFEISRARLGRAMGEIQ
;
A
#
# COMPACT_ATOMS: atom_id res chain seq x y z
N ASN A 1 -10.71 13.56 -7.99
CA ASN A 1 -11.35 12.21 -8.01
C ASN A 1 -10.48 11.18 -7.27
N ALA A 2 -10.24 11.40 -5.97
CA ALA A 2 -9.44 10.48 -5.14
C ALA A 2 -10.05 9.05 -5.03
N MET A 3 -11.36 8.91 -5.30
CA MET A 3 -12.07 7.64 -5.25
C MET A 3 -12.19 6.93 -6.62
N GLY A 4 -11.57 7.46 -7.68
CA GLY A 4 -11.62 6.86 -9.03
C GLY A 4 -13.03 6.78 -9.66
N LEU A 5 -14.01 7.48 -9.11
CA LEU A 5 -15.40 7.44 -9.60
C LEU A 5 -15.61 8.49 -10.67
N THR A 6 -16.21 8.10 -11.79
CA THR A 6 -16.51 8.97 -12.94
C THR A 6 -17.72 9.87 -12.73
N ALA A 7 -18.57 9.57 -11.73
CA ALA A 7 -19.72 10.38 -11.33
C ALA A 7 -19.74 10.53 -9.80
N ALA A 8 -20.27 11.66 -9.32
CA ALA A 8 -20.46 11.87 -7.88
C ALA A 8 -21.51 10.87 -7.36
N PRO A 9 -21.14 9.91 -6.49
CA PRO A 9 -22.11 8.99 -5.91
C PRO A 9 -23.06 9.74 -4.98
N LYS A 10 -24.33 9.36 -4.98
CA LYS A 10 -25.26 9.78 -3.94
C LYS A 10 -24.93 8.98 -2.68
N TYR A 11 -24.23 9.61 -1.74
CA TYR A 11 -23.97 9.03 -0.42
C TYR A 11 -24.59 9.90 0.67
N SER A 12 -25.02 9.26 1.74
CA SER A 12 -25.38 9.92 2.98
C SER A 12 -24.24 9.75 3.98
N VAL A 13 -23.90 10.81 4.68
CA VAL A 13 -22.92 10.76 5.76
C VAL A 13 -23.60 10.16 6.98
N LEU A 14 -23.08 9.04 7.49
CA LEU A 14 -23.49 8.48 8.76
C LEU A 14 -22.94 9.34 9.88
N HIS A 15 -23.79 9.71 10.85
CA HIS A 15 -23.37 10.55 11.99
C HIS A 15 -22.83 9.71 13.18
N GLU A 16 -22.92 8.37 13.08
CA GLU A 16 -22.44 7.48 14.12
C GLU A 16 -21.02 7.02 13.80
N ILE A 17 -20.09 7.45 14.63
CA ILE A 17 -18.71 6.94 14.63
C ILE A 17 -18.72 5.73 15.55
N ASN A 18 -18.59 4.53 14.99
CA ASN A 18 -18.52 3.29 15.76
C ASN A 18 -17.07 3.08 16.20
N SER A 19 -16.81 3.24 17.48
CA SER A 19 -15.49 3.08 18.10
C SER A 19 -15.24 1.65 18.59
N ASP A 20 -15.70 0.64 17.84
CA ASP A 20 -15.41 -0.74 18.17
C ASP A 20 -13.90 -1.01 18.09
N GLU A 21 -13.37 -1.56 19.16
CA GLU A 21 -11.97 -1.98 19.24
C GLU A 21 -11.71 -3.07 18.20
N LEU A 22 -10.80 -2.81 17.27
CA LEU A 22 -10.22 -3.85 16.44
C LEU A 22 -9.23 -4.64 17.33
N ASP A 23 -9.64 -5.81 17.81
CA ASP A 23 -8.74 -6.71 18.54
C ASP A 23 -7.76 -7.35 17.52
N ILE A 24 -6.78 -6.54 17.06
CA ILE A 24 -5.76 -6.98 16.12
C ILE A 24 -4.37 -6.86 16.76
N SER A 25 -3.65 -7.96 16.84
CA SER A 25 -2.27 -7.94 17.31
C SER A 25 -1.34 -7.35 16.24
N LEU A 26 -0.19 -6.80 16.66
CA LEU A 26 0.84 -6.30 15.74
C LEU A 26 1.31 -7.41 14.78
N ASP A 27 1.52 -8.62 15.28
CA ASP A 27 1.98 -9.76 14.48
C ASP A 27 0.93 -10.15 13.42
N GLU A 28 -0.34 -10.10 13.76
CA GLU A 28 -1.43 -10.35 12.81
C GLU A 28 -1.49 -9.26 11.73
N ALA A 29 -1.38 -7.99 12.11
CA ALA A 29 -1.33 -6.87 11.16
C ALA A 29 -0.13 -7.00 10.18
N LEU A 30 1.04 -7.38 10.66
CA LEU A 30 2.23 -7.64 9.85
C LEU A 30 2.01 -8.82 8.88
N ASN A 31 1.43 -9.92 9.33
CA ASN A 31 1.16 -11.08 8.47
C ASN A 31 0.14 -10.74 7.37
N ARG A 32 -0.91 -9.98 7.70
CA ARG A 32 -1.88 -9.49 6.71
C ARG A 32 -1.21 -8.58 5.68
N ALA A 33 -0.37 -7.64 6.12
CA ALA A 33 0.35 -6.76 5.22
C ALA A 33 1.24 -7.53 4.22
N LEU A 34 2.05 -8.46 4.71
CA LEU A 34 2.96 -9.24 3.86
C LEU A 34 2.22 -10.17 2.87
N SER A 35 0.99 -10.59 3.18
CA SER A 35 0.18 -11.42 2.30
C SER A 35 -0.68 -10.64 1.30
N ASN A 36 -1.19 -9.46 1.70
CA ASN A 36 -2.17 -8.72 0.92
C ASN A 36 -1.56 -7.65 0.01
N ARG A 37 -0.48 -7.00 0.46
CA ARG A 37 0.09 -5.83 -0.24
C ARG A 37 0.54 -6.16 -1.67
N ALA A 38 0.12 -5.32 -2.60
CA ALA A 38 0.43 -5.47 -4.02
C ALA A 38 1.92 -5.25 -4.32
N ASP A 39 2.58 -4.34 -3.59
CA ASP A 39 4.01 -4.03 -3.79
C ASP A 39 4.92 -5.23 -3.47
N ILE A 40 4.64 -5.99 -2.40
CA ILE A 40 5.39 -7.21 -2.10
C ILE A 40 5.16 -8.29 -3.16
N LYS A 41 3.92 -8.43 -3.65
CA LYS A 41 3.59 -9.36 -4.74
C LYS A 41 4.36 -9.01 -6.02
N ILE A 42 4.44 -7.72 -6.35
CA ILE A 42 5.22 -7.22 -7.50
C ILE A 42 6.71 -7.56 -7.33
N ALA A 43 7.28 -7.31 -6.15
CA ALA A 43 8.68 -7.63 -5.87
C ALA A 43 8.99 -9.13 -6.03
N LEU A 44 8.12 -10.00 -5.50
CA LEU A 44 8.26 -11.45 -5.65
C LEU A 44 8.14 -11.92 -7.12
N LEU A 45 7.20 -11.36 -7.88
CA LEU A 45 7.07 -11.63 -9.31
C LEU A 45 8.29 -11.15 -10.10
N ARG A 46 8.89 -10.01 -9.71
CA ARG A 46 10.13 -9.53 -10.32
C ARG A 46 11.29 -10.50 -10.10
N ILE A 47 11.43 -11.03 -8.88
CA ILE A 47 12.42 -12.07 -8.56
C ILE A 47 12.20 -13.34 -9.41
N ASP A 48 10.96 -13.81 -9.55
CA ASP A 48 10.65 -14.98 -10.39
C ASP A 48 11.00 -14.72 -11.88
N THR A 49 10.66 -13.52 -12.38
CA THR A 49 11.01 -13.09 -13.75
C THR A 49 12.52 -13.13 -13.96
N LEU A 50 13.32 -12.60 -13.02
CA LEU A 50 14.78 -12.60 -13.13
C LEU A 50 15.38 -14.01 -13.07
N LYS A 51 14.81 -14.93 -12.26
CA LYS A 51 15.19 -16.33 -12.27
C LYS A 51 15.00 -16.96 -13.65
N LYS A 52 13.87 -16.67 -14.31
CA LYS A 52 13.58 -17.14 -15.67
C LYS A 52 14.48 -16.48 -16.71
N THR A 53 14.86 -15.21 -16.50
CA THR A 53 15.84 -14.52 -17.35
C THR A 53 17.20 -15.22 -17.29
N ILE A 54 17.67 -15.65 -16.11
CA ILE A 54 18.91 -16.42 -15.98
C ILE A 54 18.81 -17.71 -16.80
N ASP A 55 17.68 -18.42 -16.72
CA ASP A 55 17.50 -19.66 -17.49
C ASP A 55 17.40 -19.39 -19.00
N LEU A 56 16.84 -18.25 -19.39
CA LEU A 56 16.85 -17.80 -20.78
C LEU A 56 18.28 -17.52 -21.26
N GLN A 57 19.08 -16.79 -20.49
CA GLN A 57 20.48 -16.51 -20.87
C GLN A 57 21.34 -17.79 -20.98
N LYS A 58 21.12 -18.79 -20.10
CA LYS A 58 21.77 -20.09 -20.21
C LYS A 58 21.45 -20.82 -21.51
N LYS A 59 20.26 -20.60 -22.10
CA LYS A 59 19.91 -21.18 -23.40
C LYS A 59 20.77 -20.69 -24.54
N GLY A 60 21.50 -19.59 -24.38
CA GLY A 60 22.52 -19.13 -25.33
C GLY A 60 23.65 -20.14 -25.58
N TYR A 61 23.77 -21.20 -24.75
CA TYR A 61 24.69 -22.32 -25.01
C TYR A 61 24.04 -23.43 -25.86
N LEU A 62 22.73 -23.37 -26.11
CA LEU A 62 22.02 -24.44 -26.79
C LEU A 62 21.97 -24.17 -28.31
N PRO A 63 21.90 -25.25 -29.14
CA PRO A 63 21.61 -25.11 -30.56
C PRO A 63 20.25 -24.45 -30.80
N VAL A 64 20.18 -23.61 -31.81
CA VAL A 64 18.95 -22.94 -32.27
C VAL A 64 18.53 -23.53 -33.61
N VAL A 65 17.30 -24.06 -33.66
CA VAL A 65 16.66 -24.49 -34.92
C VAL A 65 15.72 -23.39 -35.38
N SER A 66 15.91 -22.90 -36.58
CA SER A 66 15.01 -21.89 -37.21
C SER A 66 14.50 -22.41 -38.54
N GLY A 67 13.22 -22.09 -38.83
CA GLY A 67 12.60 -22.36 -40.13
C GLY A 67 12.21 -21.04 -40.78
N ASN A 68 12.44 -20.92 -42.07
CA ASN A 68 11.91 -19.80 -42.90
C ASN A 68 11.15 -20.35 -44.10
N ALA A 69 10.14 -19.62 -44.50
CA ALA A 69 9.42 -19.84 -45.73
C ALA A 69 9.07 -18.50 -46.33
N ASP A 70 9.49 -18.26 -47.54
CA ASP A 70 9.29 -17.05 -48.27
C ASP A 70 8.53 -17.35 -49.57
N TYR A 71 7.59 -16.50 -49.92
CA TYR A 71 6.83 -16.56 -51.15
C TYR A 71 6.68 -15.12 -51.72
N GLY A 72 7.02 -14.92 -52.96
CA GLY A 72 6.97 -13.63 -53.57
C GLY A 72 7.14 -13.63 -55.07
N TYR A 73 7.10 -12.47 -55.66
CA TYR A 73 7.45 -12.25 -57.06
C TYR A 73 8.81 -11.56 -57.09
N SER A 74 9.69 -12.04 -57.93
CA SER A 74 11.03 -11.48 -58.15
C SER A 74 11.26 -11.32 -59.63
N GLY A 75 11.87 -10.20 -60.06
CA GLY A 75 12.16 -9.91 -61.47
C GLY A 75 12.35 -8.42 -61.73
N ASN A 76 12.69 -8.04 -62.96
CA ASN A 76 12.73 -6.70 -63.43
C ASN A 76 11.39 -6.32 -64.10
N ASP A 77 11.18 -5.01 -64.42
CA ASP A 77 9.93 -4.46 -64.98
C ASP A 77 9.34 -5.20 -66.20
N THR A 78 10.13 -6.02 -66.89
CA THR A 78 9.72 -6.77 -68.07
C THR A 78 9.51 -8.28 -67.83
N ASP A 79 10.10 -8.85 -66.75
CA ASP A 79 10.04 -10.31 -66.47
C ASP A 79 9.88 -10.56 -64.99
N MET A 80 8.63 -10.66 -64.51
CA MET A 80 8.28 -11.07 -63.17
C MET A 80 8.03 -12.59 -63.10
N TYR A 81 8.76 -13.28 -62.24
CA TYR A 81 8.52 -14.69 -61.99
C TYR A 81 8.17 -14.91 -60.52
N GLN A 82 7.35 -15.92 -60.28
CA GLN A 82 6.97 -16.37 -58.95
C GLN A 82 8.12 -17.18 -58.35
N SER A 83 8.50 -16.81 -57.15
CA SER A 83 9.54 -17.54 -56.38
C SER A 83 9.03 -17.92 -55.02
N TRP A 84 9.46 -19.08 -54.56
CA TRP A 84 9.26 -19.53 -53.20
C TRP A 84 10.54 -20.19 -52.69
N SER A 85 10.79 -20.05 -51.40
CA SER A 85 11.84 -20.75 -50.70
C SER A 85 11.36 -21.24 -49.37
N ALA A 86 11.82 -22.39 -48.95
CA ALA A 86 11.61 -22.91 -47.59
C ALA A 86 12.89 -23.58 -47.12
N GLY A 87 13.27 -23.33 -45.86
CA GLY A 87 14.48 -23.90 -45.32
C GLY A 87 14.40 -24.12 -43.81
N ILE A 88 15.18 -25.07 -43.29
CA ILE A 88 15.42 -25.32 -41.89
C ILE A 88 16.90 -25.14 -41.64
N PHE A 89 17.25 -24.31 -40.65
CA PHE A 89 18.63 -24.02 -40.28
C PHE A 89 18.88 -24.46 -38.84
N LEU A 90 20.00 -25.16 -38.61
CA LEU A 90 20.51 -25.46 -37.27
C LEU A 90 21.76 -24.64 -37.02
N SER A 91 21.72 -23.75 -36.03
CA SER A 91 22.86 -22.95 -35.59
C SER A 91 23.37 -23.47 -34.24
N VAL A 92 24.64 -23.85 -34.17
CA VAL A 92 25.29 -24.34 -32.96
C VAL A 92 26.39 -23.33 -32.55
N PRO A 93 26.24 -22.59 -31.43
CA PRO A 93 27.29 -21.68 -30.98
C PRO A 93 28.44 -22.49 -30.38
N ILE A 94 29.60 -22.54 -31.06
CA ILE A 94 30.80 -23.25 -30.58
C ILE A 94 31.60 -22.35 -29.65
N PHE A 95 31.71 -21.06 -29.97
CA PHE A 95 32.43 -20.05 -29.18
C PHE A 95 31.83 -18.68 -29.39
N SER A 96 31.38 -18.03 -28.30
CA SER A 96 30.75 -16.72 -28.30
C SER A 96 31.60 -15.63 -27.63
N GLY A 97 32.93 -15.84 -27.48
CA GLY A 97 33.81 -14.89 -26.79
C GLY A 97 33.44 -14.66 -25.33
N LEU A 98 32.87 -15.67 -24.64
CA LEU A 98 32.36 -15.59 -23.27
C LEU A 98 31.12 -14.70 -23.07
N SER A 99 30.51 -14.17 -24.16
CA SER A 99 29.36 -13.27 -24.05
C SER A 99 28.20 -13.91 -23.29
N THR A 100 27.86 -15.18 -23.58
CA THR A 100 26.81 -15.92 -22.86
C THR A 100 27.13 -16.07 -21.37
N LYS A 101 28.40 -16.31 -21.00
CA LYS A 101 28.82 -16.40 -19.60
C LYS A 101 28.55 -15.09 -18.88
N TYR A 102 29.02 -13.98 -19.45
CA TYR A 102 28.85 -12.67 -18.79
C TYR A 102 27.40 -12.22 -18.79
N ALA A 103 26.58 -12.56 -19.78
CA ALA A 103 25.14 -12.30 -19.77
C ALA A 103 24.45 -13.09 -18.64
N VAL A 104 24.85 -14.32 -18.35
CA VAL A 104 24.36 -15.09 -17.20
C VAL A 104 24.82 -14.46 -15.88
N ASP A 105 26.07 -14.01 -15.79
CA ASP A 105 26.59 -13.39 -14.56
C ASP A 105 25.91 -12.03 -14.30
N GLU A 106 25.65 -11.22 -15.33
CA GLU A 106 24.85 -10.00 -15.26
C GLU A 106 23.45 -10.28 -14.74
N ALA A 107 22.73 -11.25 -15.33
CA ALA A 107 21.37 -11.60 -14.89
C ALA A 107 21.35 -12.13 -13.44
N ARG A 108 22.42 -12.79 -12.96
CA ARG A 108 22.56 -13.18 -11.54
C ARG A 108 22.76 -11.99 -10.63
N ALA A 109 23.57 -11.00 -11.05
CA ALA A 109 23.76 -9.77 -10.30
C ALA A 109 22.45 -8.99 -10.18
N GLU A 110 21.67 -8.87 -11.27
CA GLU A 110 20.34 -8.27 -11.25
C GLU A 110 19.39 -8.98 -10.30
N LEU A 111 19.39 -10.32 -10.26
CA LEU A 111 18.61 -11.09 -9.30
C LEU A 111 19.01 -10.75 -7.86
N SER A 112 20.32 -10.65 -7.58
CA SER A 112 20.80 -10.30 -6.24
C SER A 112 20.33 -8.90 -5.81
N VAL A 113 20.35 -7.92 -6.72
CA VAL A 113 19.79 -6.58 -6.49
C VAL A 113 18.30 -6.63 -6.20
N ALA A 114 17.53 -7.41 -6.97
CA ALA A 114 16.09 -7.53 -6.76
C ALA A 114 15.75 -8.18 -5.41
N MET A 115 16.54 -9.17 -4.97
CA MET A 115 16.37 -9.80 -3.65
C MET A 115 16.69 -8.82 -2.51
N ALA A 116 17.75 -8.01 -2.64
CA ALA A 116 18.08 -6.99 -1.66
C ALA A 116 16.99 -5.89 -1.56
N ASN A 117 16.44 -5.49 -2.71
CA ASN A 117 15.33 -4.53 -2.76
C ASN A 117 14.06 -5.09 -2.12
N GLU A 118 13.75 -6.36 -2.31
CA GLU A 118 12.60 -7.03 -1.70
C GLU A 118 12.76 -7.07 -0.18
N GLU A 119 13.94 -7.37 0.34
CA GLU A 119 14.21 -7.35 1.78
C GLU A 119 14.07 -5.94 2.37
N THR A 120 14.59 -4.91 1.66
CA THR A 120 14.41 -3.51 2.05
C THR A 120 12.93 -3.12 2.08
N LEU A 121 12.15 -3.58 1.09
CA LEU A 121 10.70 -3.36 1.04
C LEU A 121 10.00 -4.02 2.24
N ARG A 122 10.36 -5.25 2.61
CA ARG A 122 9.80 -5.92 3.81
C ARG A 122 10.05 -5.13 5.08
N GLN A 123 11.28 -4.62 5.24
CA GLN A 123 11.62 -3.80 6.41
C GLN A 123 10.82 -2.48 6.43
N SER A 124 10.66 -1.85 5.28
CA SER A 124 9.84 -0.63 5.14
C SER A 124 8.37 -0.89 5.48
N ILE A 125 7.79 -2.00 4.98
CA ILE A 125 6.42 -2.40 5.30
C ILE A 125 6.27 -2.67 6.80
N ARG A 126 7.23 -3.34 7.42
CA ARG A 126 7.21 -3.58 8.86
C ARG A 126 7.14 -2.27 9.65
N MET A 127 8.01 -1.30 9.33
CA MET A 127 8.00 0.01 9.99
C MET A 127 6.69 0.77 9.75
N GLU A 128 6.15 0.73 8.53
CA GLU A 128 4.89 1.38 8.18
C GLU A 128 3.72 0.81 8.99
N VAL A 129 3.61 -0.52 9.06
CA VAL A 129 2.55 -1.20 9.81
C VAL A 129 2.68 -0.96 11.31
N GLU A 130 3.90 -1.05 11.85
CA GLU A 130 4.17 -0.80 13.28
C GLU A 130 3.79 0.63 13.67
N ASN A 131 4.20 1.63 12.89
CA ASN A 131 3.85 3.02 13.14
C ASN A 131 2.33 3.26 13.02
N ALA A 132 1.67 2.66 12.03
CA ALA A 132 0.22 2.77 11.86
C ALA A 132 -0.53 2.10 13.02
N TRP A 133 -0.08 0.93 13.47
CA TRP A 133 -0.67 0.21 14.59
C TRP A 133 -0.52 0.97 15.92
N LEU A 134 0.68 1.50 16.20
CA LEU A 134 0.92 2.34 17.39
C LEU A 134 0.07 3.60 17.38
N SER A 135 -0.03 4.28 16.24
CA SER A 135 -0.86 5.48 16.10
C SER A 135 -2.35 5.16 16.27
N TRP A 136 -2.81 4.02 15.79
CA TRP A 136 -4.18 3.58 15.97
C TRP A 136 -4.47 3.27 17.44
N LYS A 137 -3.57 2.55 18.12
CA LYS A 137 -3.71 2.23 19.55
C LYS A 137 -3.74 3.48 20.42
N GLU A 138 -2.81 4.42 20.17
CA GLU A 138 -2.78 5.70 20.89
C GLU A 138 -4.06 6.52 20.67
N ALA A 139 -4.56 6.58 19.43
CA ALA A 139 -5.80 7.29 19.12
C ALA A 139 -7.02 6.67 19.84
N PHE A 140 -7.06 5.34 19.99
CA PHE A 140 -8.08 4.65 20.75
C PHE A 140 -8.06 5.03 22.24
N GLU A 141 -6.89 5.01 22.88
CA GLU A 141 -6.73 5.40 24.29
C GLU A 141 -7.11 6.88 24.53
N ARG A 142 -6.91 7.76 23.53
CA ARG A 142 -7.32 9.17 23.61
C ARG A 142 -8.84 9.37 23.64
N ILE A 143 -9.64 8.47 23.06
CA ILE A 143 -11.11 8.53 23.13
C ILE A 143 -11.58 8.48 24.59
N ASP A 144 -11.07 7.52 25.36
CA ASP A 144 -11.43 7.36 26.76
C ASP A 144 -10.99 8.58 27.62
N THR A 145 -9.78 9.08 27.35
CA THR A 145 -9.30 10.31 27.99
C THR A 145 -10.23 11.49 27.68
N GLY A 146 -10.62 11.65 26.41
CA GLY A 146 -11.57 12.69 26.00
C GLY A 146 -12.94 12.58 26.68
N ARG A 147 -13.43 11.35 26.84
CA ARG A 147 -14.70 11.07 27.55
C ARG A 147 -14.62 11.50 29.02
N ILE A 148 -13.49 11.22 29.69
CA ILE A 148 -13.27 11.64 31.08
C ILE A 148 -13.24 13.16 31.20
N ILE A 149 -12.52 13.85 30.31
CA ILE A 149 -12.44 15.32 30.29
C ILE A 149 -13.82 15.95 30.10
N VAL A 150 -14.66 15.42 29.20
CA VAL A 150 -16.05 15.89 29.00
C VAL A 150 -16.86 15.75 30.28
N ARG A 151 -16.77 14.59 30.93
CA ARG A 151 -17.50 14.36 32.20
C ARG A 151 -17.07 15.34 33.29
N GLN A 152 -15.76 15.56 33.50
CA GLN A 152 -15.25 16.52 34.48
C GLN A 152 -15.70 17.95 34.18
N ALA A 153 -15.68 18.36 32.92
CA ALA A 153 -16.14 19.68 32.50
C ALA A 153 -17.66 19.86 32.69
N GLN A 154 -18.44 18.79 32.49
CA GLN A 154 -19.86 18.76 32.74
C GLN A 154 -20.18 18.95 34.24
N GLU A 155 -19.48 18.18 35.10
CA GLU A 155 -19.62 18.31 36.55
C GLU A 155 -19.25 19.72 37.05
N ALA A 156 -18.18 20.30 36.49
CA ALA A 156 -17.79 21.69 36.80
C ALA A 156 -18.84 22.72 36.38
N LEU A 157 -19.46 22.53 35.20
CA LEU A 157 -20.55 23.39 34.75
C LEU A 157 -21.77 23.30 35.67
N GLU A 158 -22.16 22.07 36.06
CA GLU A 158 -23.28 21.85 36.99
C GLU A 158 -23.05 22.54 38.35
N LEU A 159 -21.82 22.50 38.88
CA LEU A 159 -21.44 23.20 40.12
C LEU A 159 -21.51 24.72 39.95
N ALA A 160 -20.94 25.26 38.83
CA ALA A 160 -20.96 26.70 38.56
C ALA A 160 -22.39 27.22 38.38
N ASP A 161 -23.26 26.47 37.67
CA ASP A 161 -24.69 26.79 37.48
C ASP A 161 -25.45 26.79 38.82
N GLY A 162 -25.21 25.79 39.69
CA GLY A 162 -25.79 25.72 41.02
C GLY A 162 -25.40 26.92 41.89
N ARG A 163 -24.10 27.31 41.88
CA ARG A 163 -23.58 28.49 42.59
C ARG A 163 -24.17 29.80 42.07
N TYR A 164 -24.31 29.92 40.75
CA TYR A 164 -24.93 31.09 40.12
C TYR A 164 -26.42 31.22 40.51
N LYS A 165 -27.18 30.12 40.44
CA LYS A 165 -28.61 30.09 40.82
C LYS A 165 -28.86 30.44 42.28
N THR A 166 -27.94 30.09 43.17
CA THR A 166 -28.03 30.41 44.60
C THR A 166 -27.49 31.82 44.95
N GLY A 167 -26.99 32.57 43.95
CA GLY A 167 -26.45 33.93 44.13
C GLY A 167 -25.05 33.98 44.76
N VAL A 168 -24.37 32.83 44.95
CA VAL A 168 -23.01 32.74 45.49
C VAL A 168 -21.95 32.84 44.40
N GLY A 169 -22.26 32.40 43.15
CA GLY A 169 -21.40 32.49 41.99
C GLY A 169 -21.68 33.69 41.10
N ASN A 170 -20.77 34.00 40.18
CA ASN A 170 -20.94 35.07 39.21
C ASN A 170 -21.11 34.50 37.76
N SER A 171 -21.56 35.37 36.85
CA SER A 171 -21.79 35.01 35.44
C SER A 171 -20.51 34.64 34.69
N ILE A 172 -19.35 35.14 35.11
CA ILE A 172 -18.05 34.85 34.49
C ILE A 172 -17.69 33.37 34.76
N GLU A 173 -17.82 32.93 36.03
CA GLU A 173 -17.57 31.54 36.44
C GLU A 173 -18.44 30.55 35.61
N LEU A 174 -19.74 30.89 35.43
CA LEU A 174 -20.66 30.08 34.62
C LEU A 174 -20.25 30.07 33.15
N THR A 175 -19.87 31.20 32.58
CA THR A 175 -19.46 31.33 31.20
C THR A 175 -18.15 30.56 30.93
N ASP A 176 -17.19 30.65 31.85
CA ASP A 176 -15.92 29.93 31.76
C ASP A 176 -16.13 28.39 31.82
N ALA A 177 -17.00 27.93 32.72
CA ALA A 177 -17.36 26.52 32.79
C ALA A 177 -18.05 26.02 31.50
N LEU A 178 -18.92 26.86 30.90
CA LEU A 178 -19.56 26.53 29.63
C LEU A 178 -18.54 26.44 28.47
N LEU A 179 -17.61 27.40 28.42
CA LEU A 179 -16.51 27.40 27.43
C LEU A 179 -15.63 26.17 27.59
N ASN A 180 -15.28 25.80 28.83
CA ASN A 180 -14.49 24.60 29.13
C ASN A 180 -15.20 23.32 28.71
N LEU A 181 -16.52 23.23 28.92
CA LEU A 181 -17.29 22.07 28.43
C LEU A 181 -17.28 21.98 26.90
N ASN A 182 -17.46 23.09 26.21
CA ASN A 182 -17.41 23.11 24.75
C ASN A 182 -16.03 22.70 24.22
N ASN A 183 -14.95 23.18 24.83
CA ASN A 183 -13.59 22.75 24.49
C ASN A 183 -13.37 21.26 24.76
N ALA A 184 -13.85 20.74 25.89
CA ALA A 184 -13.78 19.32 26.21
C ALA A 184 -14.51 18.44 25.16
N LYS A 185 -15.71 18.87 24.74
CA LYS A 185 -16.45 18.20 23.66
C LYS A 185 -15.69 18.21 22.34
N LEU A 186 -15.05 19.33 21.97
CA LEU A 186 -14.23 19.42 20.76
C LEU A 186 -13.04 18.48 20.82
N ILE A 187 -12.35 18.37 21.97
CA ILE A 187 -11.23 17.44 22.17
C ILE A 187 -11.70 16.00 21.97
N HIS A 188 -12.84 15.64 22.53
CA HIS A 188 -13.40 14.28 22.37
C HIS A 188 -13.79 13.97 20.92
N ILE A 189 -14.45 14.90 20.21
CA ILE A 189 -14.82 14.73 18.80
C ILE A 189 -13.56 14.58 17.92
N ASN A 190 -12.54 15.40 18.18
CA ASN A 190 -11.27 15.29 17.46
C ASN A 190 -10.60 13.92 17.71
N ALA A 191 -10.59 13.43 18.97
CA ALA A 191 -10.06 12.12 19.28
C ALA A 191 -10.79 10.99 18.53
N MET A 192 -12.12 11.05 18.41
CA MET A 192 -12.90 10.10 17.63
C MET A 192 -12.56 10.18 16.13
N SER A 193 -12.41 11.39 15.59
CA SER A 193 -12.02 11.58 14.19
C SER A 193 -10.60 11.05 13.90
N ASP A 194 -9.64 11.33 14.80
CA ASP A 194 -8.27 10.85 14.70
C ASP A 194 -8.20 9.32 14.75
N PHE A 195 -9.05 8.70 15.57
CA PHE A 195 -9.17 7.23 15.64
C PHE A 195 -9.61 6.64 14.31
N GLU A 196 -10.66 7.16 13.67
CA GLU A 196 -11.12 6.68 12.37
C GLU A 196 -10.08 6.89 11.26
N ILE A 197 -9.37 8.02 11.30
CA ILE A 197 -8.27 8.27 10.37
C ILE A 197 -7.12 7.27 10.57
N SER A 198 -6.74 7.00 11.81
CA SER A 198 -5.66 6.06 12.13
C SER A 198 -6.05 4.61 11.81
N ARG A 199 -7.32 4.25 12.02
CA ARG A 199 -7.89 2.97 11.61
C ARG A 199 -7.82 2.76 10.09
N ALA A 200 -8.20 3.77 9.32
CA ALA A 200 -8.10 3.73 7.87
C ALA A 200 -6.63 3.64 7.38
N ARG A 201 -5.71 4.35 8.06
CA ARG A 201 -4.26 4.25 7.79
C ARG A 201 -3.71 2.86 8.06
N LEU A 202 -4.12 2.23 9.17
CA LEU A 202 -3.74 0.86 9.49
C LEU A 202 -4.27 -0.13 8.43
N GLY A 203 -5.55 -0.02 8.04
CA GLY A 203 -6.13 -0.84 6.97
C GLY A 203 -5.38 -0.69 5.64
N ARG A 204 -4.96 0.54 5.30
CA ARG A 204 -4.11 0.80 4.13
C ARG A 204 -2.72 0.17 4.27
N ALA A 205 -2.09 0.30 5.44
CA ALA A 205 -0.77 -0.30 5.70
C ALA A 205 -0.82 -1.84 5.62
N MET A 206 -1.94 -2.45 6.01
CA MET A 206 -2.20 -3.90 5.85
C MET A 206 -2.56 -4.32 4.41
N GLY A 207 -2.79 -3.36 3.50
CA GLY A 207 -3.18 -3.65 2.12
C GLY A 207 -4.65 -4.09 1.96
N GLU A 208 -5.52 -3.77 2.91
CA GLU A 208 -6.96 -4.07 2.88
C GLU A 208 -7.75 -2.98 2.14
N ILE A 209 -7.19 -1.76 2.06
CA ILE A 209 -7.76 -0.61 1.37
C ILE A 209 -6.75 -0.17 0.30
N GLN A 210 -7.16 -0.16 -0.94
CA GLN A 210 -6.36 0.35 -2.08
C GLN A 210 -6.75 1.78 -2.44
#